data_30bed7b09bd164a5aa7b221a6df9adb0
#
_entry.id   30bed7b09bd164a5aa7b221a6df9adb0
#
_cell.length_a   1.000
_cell.length_b   1.000
_cell.length_c   1.000
_cell.angle_alpha   90.00
_cell.angle_beta   90.00
_cell.angle_gamma   90.00
#
_symmetry.space_group_name_H-M   'P 1'
#
loop_
_entity.id
_entity.type
_entity.pdbx_description
1 polymer ?
#
loop_
_entity_poly.entity_id
_entity_poly.type
_entity_poly.pdbx_seq_one_letter_code
_entity_poly.pdbx_strand_id
1 'polypeptide(L)'
;MPTHEEEDAFWRDFDRLSAVQKAEFNAAVAKFVADLRRGSFRKGLRIKRVQGRPDTWEMTWADDGRAFFTYGSPLRPGDPHIVWLRVGTHDIFDE
;
A
#
# COMPACT_ATOMS: atom_id res chain seq x y z
N MET A 1 11.57 -12.95 2.29
CA MET A 1 11.22 -11.54 2.57
C MET A 1 10.44 -10.96 1.40
N PRO A 2 9.27 -10.35 1.64
CA PRO A 2 8.56 -9.66 0.58
C PRO A 2 9.43 -8.59 -0.06
N THR A 3 9.30 -8.43 -1.37
CA THR A 3 9.99 -7.38 -2.12
C THR A 3 8.99 -6.32 -2.57
N HIS A 4 9.46 -5.15 -2.94
CA HIS A 4 8.58 -4.07 -3.35
C HIS A 4 9.25 -3.16 -4.37
N GLU A 5 8.39 -2.42 -5.06
CA GLU A 5 8.79 -1.30 -5.90
C GLU A 5 7.69 -0.24 -5.86
N GLU A 6 7.99 0.98 -6.26
CA GLU A 6 7.08 2.10 -6.23
C GLU A 6 7.03 2.77 -7.60
N GLU A 7 5.83 3.09 -8.07
CA GLU A 7 5.62 3.85 -9.30
C GLU A 7 5.98 5.33 -9.09
N ASP A 8 6.29 6.04 -10.17
CA ASP A 8 6.60 7.47 -10.10
C ASP A 8 5.47 8.27 -9.46
N ALA A 9 4.22 7.92 -9.75
CA ALA A 9 3.07 8.60 -9.16
C ALA A 9 3.03 8.42 -7.64
N PHE A 10 3.45 7.26 -7.13
CA PHE A 10 3.56 7.04 -5.70
C PHE A 10 4.53 8.03 -5.06
N TRP A 11 5.70 8.22 -5.64
CA TRP A 11 6.70 9.13 -5.07
C TRP A 11 6.23 10.58 -5.09
N ARG A 12 5.53 11.01 -6.13
CA ARG A 12 4.94 12.35 -6.17
C ARG A 12 3.90 12.53 -5.06
N ASP A 13 3.09 11.52 -4.83
CA ASP A 13 2.10 11.53 -3.75
C ASP A 13 2.80 11.56 -2.38
N PHE A 14 3.80 10.71 -2.20
CA PHE A 14 4.50 10.58 -0.93
C PHE A 14 5.16 11.91 -0.52
N ASP A 15 5.75 12.59 -1.49
CA ASP A 15 6.39 13.89 -1.23
C ASP A 15 5.42 14.96 -0.74
N ARG A 16 4.13 14.81 -1.04
CA ARG A 16 3.09 15.74 -0.60
C ARG A 16 2.60 15.48 0.82
N LEU A 17 2.93 14.33 1.38
CA LEU A 17 2.52 13.99 2.74
C LEU A 17 3.31 14.82 3.74
N SER A 18 2.67 15.17 4.87
CA SER A 18 3.36 15.80 5.99
C SER A 18 4.30 14.79 6.65
N ALA A 19 5.19 15.27 7.51
CA ALA A 19 6.10 14.39 8.26
C ALA A 19 5.31 13.40 9.11
N VAL A 20 4.21 13.83 9.73
CA VAL A 20 3.36 12.95 10.55
C VAL A 20 2.71 11.89 9.66
N GLN A 21 2.19 12.29 8.50
CA GLN A 21 1.55 11.34 7.58
C GLN A 21 2.54 10.32 7.05
N LYS A 22 3.77 10.75 6.71
CA LYS A 22 4.81 9.81 6.28
C LYS A 22 5.11 8.78 7.36
N ALA A 23 5.20 9.21 8.61
CA ALA A 23 5.43 8.30 9.74
C ALA A 23 4.28 7.33 9.92
N GLU A 24 3.04 7.80 9.81
CA GLU A 24 1.85 6.95 9.91
C GLU A 24 1.82 5.91 8.79
N PHE A 25 2.11 6.33 7.56
CA PHE A 25 2.16 5.42 6.43
C PHE A 25 3.24 4.36 6.62
N ASN A 26 4.45 4.77 7.01
CA ASN A 26 5.56 3.84 7.23
C ASN A 26 5.24 2.83 8.33
N ALA A 27 4.55 3.25 9.39
CA ALA A 27 4.10 2.33 10.45
C ALA A 27 3.11 1.30 9.91
N ALA A 28 2.19 1.74 9.05
CA ALA A 28 1.22 0.83 8.43
C ALA A 28 1.91 -0.16 7.49
N VAL A 29 2.92 0.29 6.75
CA VAL A 29 3.70 -0.60 5.86
C VAL A 29 4.40 -1.69 6.66
N ALA A 30 4.96 -1.35 7.83
CA ALA A 30 5.59 -2.36 8.69
C ALA A 30 4.59 -3.45 9.10
N LYS A 31 3.37 -3.06 9.45
CA LYS A 31 2.30 -4.02 9.79
C LYS A 31 1.92 -4.85 8.56
N PHE A 32 1.81 -4.20 7.42
CA PHE A 32 1.47 -4.84 6.15
C PHE A 32 2.49 -5.93 5.80
N VAL A 33 3.78 -5.62 5.88
CA VAL A 33 4.86 -6.58 5.58
C VAL A 33 4.80 -7.77 6.55
N ALA A 34 4.61 -7.50 7.84
CA ALA A 34 4.50 -8.57 8.84
C ALA A 34 3.31 -9.49 8.53
N ASP A 35 2.19 -8.90 8.11
CA ASP A 35 0.99 -9.66 7.79
C ASP A 35 1.13 -10.45 6.49
N LEU A 36 1.84 -9.91 5.50
CA LEU A 36 2.17 -10.65 4.28
C LEU A 36 2.91 -11.95 4.61
N ARG A 37 3.85 -11.87 5.56
CA ARG A 37 4.62 -13.05 5.99
C ARG A 37 3.75 -14.08 6.68
N ARG A 38 2.73 -13.65 7.41
CA ARG A 38 1.78 -14.55 8.09
C ARG A 38 0.74 -15.14 7.15
N GLY A 39 0.55 -14.53 5.98
CA GLY A 39 -0.46 -14.96 5.03
C GLY A 39 -1.86 -14.41 5.29
N SER A 40 -2.04 -13.47 6.22
CA SER A 40 -3.33 -12.84 6.46
C SER A 40 -3.15 -11.42 7.01
N PHE A 41 -4.03 -10.52 6.58
CA PHE A 41 -3.98 -9.12 6.99
C PHE A 41 -4.86 -8.87 8.20
N ARG A 42 -4.37 -8.06 9.14
CA ARG A 42 -5.17 -7.61 10.28
C ARG A 42 -6.27 -6.66 9.82
N LYS A 43 -7.36 -6.64 10.56
CA LYS A 43 -8.55 -5.83 10.20
C LYS A 43 -8.25 -4.35 10.09
N GLY A 44 -7.37 -3.82 10.92
CA GLY A 44 -7.07 -2.39 10.96
C GLY A 44 -6.50 -1.83 9.68
N LEU A 45 -5.84 -2.65 8.87
CA LEU A 45 -5.30 -2.22 7.58
C LEU A 45 -6.38 -2.12 6.50
N ARG A 46 -7.53 -2.74 6.70
CA ARG A 46 -8.68 -2.71 5.79
C ARG A 46 -8.30 -2.98 4.34
N ILE A 47 -7.51 -4.02 4.13
CA ILE A 47 -7.08 -4.42 2.79
C ILE A 47 -8.29 -4.92 2.01
N LYS A 48 -8.52 -4.33 0.84
CA LYS A 48 -9.62 -4.75 -0.05
C LYS A 48 -9.33 -4.33 -1.48
N ARG A 49 -10.04 -4.94 -2.43
CA ARG A 49 -9.92 -4.55 -3.84
C ARG A 49 -10.55 -3.18 -4.07
N VAL A 50 -9.92 -2.41 -4.95
CA VAL A 50 -10.50 -1.15 -5.40
C VAL A 50 -11.59 -1.46 -6.41
N GLN A 51 -12.80 -0.94 -6.18
CA GLN A 51 -13.93 -1.17 -7.06
C GLN A 51 -13.63 -0.64 -8.47
N GLY A 52 -13.88 -1.46 -9.49
CA GLY A 52 -13.61 -1.08 -10.87
C GLY A 52 -12.17 -1.27 -11.32
N ARG A 53 -11.28 -1.75 -10.45
CA ARG A 53 -9.88 -1.99 -10.76
C ARG A 53 -9.48 -3.37 -10.23
N PRO A 54 -9.70 -4.44 -11.01
CA PRO A 54 -9.58 -5.81 -10.49
C PRO A 54 -8.20 -6.20 -9.95
N ASP A 55 -7.15 -5.59 -10.45
CA ASP A 55 -5.79 -5.90 -10.01
C ASP A 55 -5.23 -4.93 -8.98
N THR A 56 -6.05 -3.99 -8.52
CA THR A 56 -5.64 -2.95 -7.58
C THR A 56 -6.29 -3.17 -6.23
N TRP A 57 -5.46 -3.08 -5.19
CA TRP A 57 -5.89 -3.23 -3.80
C TRP A 57 -5.65 -1.93 -3.06
N GLU A 58 -6.41 -1.69 -1.99
CA GLU A 58 -6.18 -0.53 -1.14
C GLU A 58 -5.84 -0.96 0.27
N MET A 59 -5.06 -0.11 0.93
CA MET A 59 -4.73 -0.22 2.34
C MET A 59 -5.09 1.09 3.02
N THR A 60 -5.71 1.01 4.20
CA THR A 60 -5.97 2.18 5.04
C THR A 60 -4.80 2.33 6.01
N TRP A 61 -4.14 3.49 6.01
CA TRP A 61 -3.01 3.74 6.91
C TRP A 61 -3.30 4.84 7.96
N ALA A 62 -4.41 5.53 7.83
CA ALA A 62 -4.92 6.52 8.79
C ALA A 62 -6.40 6.70 8.50
N ASP A 63 -7.13 7.45 9.34
CA ASP A 63 -8.57 7.64 9.17
C ASP A 63 -8.95 8.04 7.75
N ASP A 64 -8.20 8.97 7.15
CA ASP A 64 -8.40 9.40 5.77
C ASP A 64 -7.24 8.98 4.86
N GLY A 65 -6.34 8.18 5.37
CA GLY A 65 -5.16 7.75 4.60
C GLY A 65 -5.43 6.48 3.81
N ARG A 66 -5.10 6.49 2.53
CA ARG A 66 -5.25 5.34 1.64
C ARG A 66 -4.01 5.16 0.81
N ALA A 67 -3.73 3.92 0.43
CA ALA A 67 -2.66 3.61 -0.51
C ALA A 67 -3.15 2.51 -1.43
N PHE A 68 -2.73 2.57 -2.69
CA PHE A 68 -3.06 1.55 -3.67
C PHE A 68 -1.84 0.72 -3.99
N PHE A 69 -2.02 -0.56 -4.11
CA PHE A 69 -0.94 -1.46 -4.51
C PHE A 69 -1.49 -2.58 -5.40
N THR A 70 -0.57 -3.23 -6.11
CA THR A 70 -0.87 -4.45 -6.85
C THR A 70 0.22 -5.47 -6.56
N TYR A 71 -0.07 -6.73 -6.84
CA TYR A 71 0.92 -7.79 -6.75
C TYR A 71 1.67 -7.86 -8.06
N GLY A 72 2.99 -7.75 -8.01
CA GLY A 72 3.84 -7.93 -9.17
C GLY A 72 4.32 -9.36 -9.29
N SER A 73 5.09 -9.62 -10.35
CA SER A 73 5.71 -10.93 -10.52
C SER A 73 6.77 -11.15 -9.44
N PRO A 74 6.75 -12.29 -8.75
CA PRO A 74 7.73 -12.54 -7.70
C PRO A 74 9.16 -12.49 -8.26
N LEU A 75 10.03 -11.75 -7.54
CA LEU A 75 11.46 -11.70 -7.88
C LEU A 75 12.20 -12.92 -7.34
N ARG A 76 11.64 -13.51 -6.25
CA ARG A 76 12.18 -14.72 -5.63
C ARG A 76 11.04 -15.68 -5.39
N PRO A 77 11.25 -16.99 -5.66
CA PRO A 77 10.19 -17.99 -5.42
C PRO A 77 9.70 -17.94 -3.96
N GLY A 78 8.40 -17.91 -3.80
CA GLY A 78 7.76 -17.91 -2.48
C GLY A 78 7.66 -16.57 -1.79
N ASP A 79 8.30 -15.51 -2.31
CA ASP A 79 8.23 -14.17 -1.72
C ASP A 79 7.31 -13.28 -2.56
N PRO A 80 6.24 -12.71 -1.97
CA PRO A 80 5.38 -11.80 -2.72
C PRO A 80 6.13 -10.53 -3.10
N HIS A 81 5.78 -9.97 -4.26
CA HIS A 81 6.31 -8.69 -4.73
C HIS A 81 5.18 -7.68 -4.80
N ILE A 82 5.34 -6.55 -4.13
CA ILE A 82 4.32 -5.51 -4.03
C ILE A 82 4.74 -4.31 -4.86
N VAL A 83 3.81 -3.80 -5.68
CA VAL A 83 4.02 -2.57 -6.44
C VAL A 83 3.09 -1.51 -5.85
N TRP A 84 3.68 -0.50 -5.21
CA TRP A 84 2.92 0.63 -4.65
C TRP A 84 2.60 1.61 -5.76
N LEU A 85 1.33 1.89 -5.97
CA LEU A 85 0.84 2.70 -7.08
C LEU A 85 0.57 4.15 -6.67
N ARG A 86 -0.12 4.35 -5.56
CA ARG A 86 -0.53 5.67 -5.07
C ARG A 86 -0.54 5.68 -3.55
N VAL A 87 -0.35 6.84 -2.96
CA VAL A 87 -0.53 7.06 -1.52
C VAL A 87 -1.06 8.47 -1.30
N GLY A 88 -1.98 8.61 -0.35
CA GLY A 88 -2.55 9.92 -0.08
C GLY A 88 -3.74 9.82 0.85
N THR A 89 -4.52 10.88 0.86
CA THR A 89 -5.79 10.89 1.54
C THR A 89 -6.83 10.28 0.61
N HIS A 90 -8.08 10.25 1.06
CA HIS A 90 -9.18 9.67 0.28
C HIS A 90 -9.31 10.29 -1.13
N ASP A 91 -8.73 11.47 -1.35
CA ASP A 91 -8.78 12.19 -2.63
C ASP A 91 -8.18 11.40 -3.78
N ILE A 92 -7.27 10.48 -3.52
CA ILE A 92 -6.65 9.70 -4.61
C ILE A 92 -7.66 8.87 -5.40
N PHE A 93 -8.86 8.63 -4.83
CA PHE A 93 -9.93 7.95 -5.56
C PHE A 93 -10.53 8.80 -6.69
N ASP A 94 -10.38 10.11 -6.61
CA ASP A 94 -11.00 11.04 -7.55
C ASP A 94 -10.11 11.38 -8.75
N GLU A 95 -8.93 10.80 -8.82
CA GLU A 95 -7.97 11.04 -9.90
C GLU A 95 -8.00 9.98 -10.98
#